data_116bede70e526f2464ed3526b7012cae
#
_entry.id   116bede70e526f2464ed3526b7012cae
#
_cell.length_a   1.000
_cell.length_b   1.000
_cell.length_c   1.000
_cell.angle_alpha   90.00
_cell.angle_beta   90.00
_cell.angle_gamma   90.00
#
_symmetry.space_group_name_H-M   'P 1'
#
loop_
_entity.id
_entity.type
_entity.pdbx_description
1 polymer ?
#
loop_
_entity_poly.entity_id
_entity_poly.type
_entity_poly.pdbx_seq_one_letter_code
_entity_poly.pdbx_strand_id
1 'polypeptide(L)'
;MKRIGTASSAGLLVLIVSGIGIVFVDQRGSASPTSQQHLGCAQRAETSAPTVFHDSERRGRATTVLIGPLELRGVRSYRSPRVFSQLGKRRGYYIAKVALVVQARRSVRLRVSGKRPDSVLLAYGSAEAGSNELLIDSCAATTRARTRPGFVGSGTLFTGVFELTAAQCVNMVVSDRATPGTWRTRLPFGRKCLS
;
A
#
# COMPACT_ATOMS: atom_id res chain seq x y z
N MET A 1 45.47 39.24 -23.89
CA MET A 1 45.75 38.07 -24.75
C MET A 1 46.77 37.19 -24.04
N LYS A 2 46.32 36.03 -23.49
CA LYS A 2 47.24 34.99 -22.99
C LYS A 2 46.49 33.64 -23.10
N ARG A 3 46.94 32.81 -24.03
CA ARG A 3 46.45 31.44 -24.24
C ARG A 3 47.14 30.53 -23.21
N ILE A 4 46.38 29.70 -22.54
CA ILE A 4 46.88 28.64 -21.67
C ILE A 4 46.53 27.31 -22.33
N GLY A 5 47.55 26.53 -22.64
CA GLY A 5 47.44 25.27 -23.34
C GLY A 5 46.96 24.14 -22.41
N THR A 6 46.14 23.26 -22.95
CA THR A 6 45.70 22.03 -22.34
C THR A 6 46.69 20.92 -22.64
N ALA A 7 47.30 20.34 -21.60
CA ALA A 7 48.12 19.12 -21.69
C ALA A 7 47.20 17.91 -21.65
N SER A 8 47.24 17.11 -22.73
CA SER A 8 46.54 15.85 -22.86
C SER A 8 47.45 14.73 -22.38
N SER A 9 47.15 14.11 -21.27
CA SER A 9 47.83 12.92 -20.77
C SER A 9 47.17 11.66 -21.34
N ALA A 10 47.80 11.04 -22.32
CA ALA A 10 47.45 9.73 -22.83
C ALA A 10 47.94 8.66 -21.85
N GLY A 11 47.01 8.08 -21.07
CA GLY A 11 47.27 6.92 -20.23
C GLY A 11 47.20 5.64 -21.04
N LEU A 12 48.33 4.96 -21.13
CA LEU A 12 48.50 3.63 -21.78
C LEU A 12 47.83 2.56 -20.92
N LEU A 13 46.70 1.99 -21.41
CA LEU A 13 45.95 0.92 -20.74
C LEU A 13 46.57 -0.42 -21.19
N VAL A 14 47.35 -1.05 -20.33
CA VAL A 14 47.85 -2.44 -20.55
C VAL A 14 46.75 -3.40 -20.19
N LEU A 15 46.12 -4.04 -21.19
CA LEU A 15 45.16 -5.12 -21.02
C LEU A 15 45.91 -6.42 -20.72
N ILE A 16 45.94 -6.81 -19.45
CA ILE A 16 46.32 -8.20 -19.07
C ILE A 16 45.06 -9.04 -19.18
N VAL A 17 44.93 -9.80 -20.24
CA VAL A 17 43.91 -10.82 -20.44
C VAL A 17 44.32 -12.07 -19.66
N SER A 18 44.02 -12.13 -18.39
CA SER A 18 44.02 -13.37 -17.61
C SER A 18 42.59 -13.88 -17.59
N GLY A 19 42.39 -15.11 -18.15
CA GLY A 19 41.08 -15.74 -18.30
C GLY A 19 40.39 -16.08 -16.96
N ILE A 20 39.79 -15.11 -16.36
CA ILE A 20 38.88 -15.27 -15.22
C ILE A 20 37.48 -15.03 -15.78
N GLY A 21 36.70 -16.10 -15.90
CA GLY A 21 35.28 -16.01 -16.26
C GLY A 21 34.58 -15.09 -15.30
N ILE A 22 34.19 -13.90 -15.75
CA ILE A 22 33.35 -12.99 -14.98
C ILE A 22 31.95 -13.60 -14.98
N VAL A 23 31.63 -14.34 -13.92
CA VAL A 23 30.23 -14.68 -13.61
C VAL A 23 29.55 -13.39 -13.22
N PHE A 24 28.81 -12.81 -14.17
CA PHE A 24 27.83 -11.78 -13.83
C PHE A 24 26.74 -12.43 -12.98
N VAL A 25 26.92 -12.41 -11.68
CA VAL A 25 25.82 -12.62 -10.75
C VAL A 25 24.90 -11.44 -10.92
N ASP A 26 23.84 -11.62 -11.72
CA ASP A 26 22.74 -10.68 -11.80
C ASP A 26 22.10 -10.60 -10.40
N GLN A 27 22.63 -9.70 -9.57
CA GLN A 27 22.02 -9.32 -8.30
C GLN A 27 20.73 -8.52 -8.61
N ARG A 28 19.76 -9.20 -9.23
CA ARG A 28 18.38 -8.81 -9.07
C ARG A 28 18.06 -9.02 -7.61
N GLY A 29 18.36 -8.01 -6.82
CA GLY A 29 17.94 -7.94 -5.43
C GLY A 29 16.43 -8.13 -5.39
N SER A 30 16.00 -9.37 -5.20
CA SER A 30 14.67 -9.68 -4.74
C SER A 30 14.57 -9.01 -3.37
N ALA A 31 14.15 -7.74 -3.35
CA ALA A 31 13.78 -7.08 -2.12
C ALA A 31 12.71 -7.98 -1.48
N SER A 32 13.10 -8.71 -0.46
CA SER A 32 12.15 -9.48 0.33
C SER A 32 11.06 -8.54 0.78
N PRO A 33 9.77 -8.80 0.49
CA PRO A 33 8.66 -7.91 0.80
C PRO A 33 8.29 -7.89 2.29
N THR A 34 9.27 -8.05 3.16
CA THR A 34 9.13 -8.10 4.62
C THR A 34 9.30 -6.75 5.30
N SER A 35 9.45 -5.66 4.54
CA SER A 35 9.53 -4.33 5.14
C SER A 35 8.14 -3.87 5.59
N GLN A 36 7.97 -3.74 6.90
CA GLN A 36 6.83 -3.04 7.49
C GLN A 36 6.82 -1.59 6.99
N GLN A 37 5.69 -1.17 6.42
CA GLN A 37 5.48 0.22 6.00
C GLN A 37 4.75 0.99 7.11
N HIS A 38 5.21 2.21 7.40
CA HIS A 38 4.53 3.13 8.32
C HIS A 38 3.80 4.22 7.56
N LEU A 39 2.52 4.41 7.88
CA LEU A 39 1.66 5.48 7.37
C LEU A 39 1.28 6.40 8.52
N GLY A 40 1.84 7.58 8.55
CA GLY A 40 1.47 8.61 9.51
C GLY A 40 0.46 9.60 8.93
N CYS A 41 0.02 10.54 9.75
CA CYS A 41 -0.94 11.58 9.35
C CYS A 41 -0.46 12.43 8.15
N ALA A 42 0.85 12.57 7.94
CA ALA A 42 1.41 13.31 6.81
C ALA A 42 1.14 12.65 5.44
N GLN A 43 0.96 11.32 5.41
CA GLN A 43 0.65 10.57 4.20
C GLN A 43 -0.86 10.43 3.92
N ARG A 44 -1.71 11.12 4.69
CA ARG A 44 -3.16 11.12 4.43
C ARG A 44 -3.49 11.70 3.05
N ALA A 45 -4.56 11.19 2.46
CA ALA A 45 -5.10 11.81 1.26
C ALA A 45 -5.70 13.18 1.58
N GLU A 46 -5.35 14.19 0.80
CA GLU A 46 -6.02 15.48 0.86
C GLU A 46 -7.40 15.35 0.21
N THR A 47 -8.43 15.75 0.94
CA THR A 47 -9.82 15.76 0.46
C THR A 47 -10.44 17.12 0.68
N SER A 48 -11.37 17.51 -0.20
CA SER A 48 -12.11 18.76 -0.08
C SER A 48 -13.10 18.76 1.10
N ALA A 49 -13.40 17.59 1.65
CA ALA A 49 -14.31 17.41 2.78
C ALA A 49 -13.67 16.49 3.83
N PRO A 50 -14.06 16.64 5.14
CA PRO A 50 -13.59 15.74 6.17
C PRO A 50 -13.98 14.29 5.87
N THR A 51 -13.06 13.37 6.14
CA THR A 51 -13.35 11.95 6.04
C THR A 51 -14.12 11.48 7.26
N VAL A 52 -15.30 10.90 7.04
CA VAL A 52 -16.14 10.33 8.09
C VAL A 52 -15.96 8.82 8.10
N PHE A 53 -15.59 8.26 9.24
CA PHE A 53 -15.53 6.84 9.49
C PHE A 53 -16.96 6.26 9.52
N HIS A 54 -17.22 5.08 8.94
CA HIS A 54 -18.56 4.47 8.76
C HIS A 54 -19.53 5.22 7.80
N ASP A 55 -19.08 6.24 7.07
CA ASP A 55 -19.95 6.97 6.15
C ASP A 55 -20.49 6.09 5.01
N SER A 56 -19.68 5.13 4.56
CA SER A 56 -20.05 4.22 3.48
C SER A 56 -21.12 3.19 3.90
N GLU A 57 -21.16 2.79 5.16
CA GLU A 57 -22.24 1.93 5.67
C GLU A 57 -23.57 2.68 5.73
N ARG A 58 -23.56 3.92 6.23
CA ARG A 58 -24.76 4.78 6.31
C ARG A 58 -25.35 5.08 4.94
N ARG A 59 -24.52 5.16 3.91
CA ARG A 59 -24.95 5.43 2.52
C ARG A 59 -25.24 4.18 1.72
N GLY A 60 -25.28 2.99 2.34
CA GLY A 60 -25.61 1.72 1.67
C GLY A 60 -24.59 1.30 0.59
N ARG A 61 -23.33 1.75 0.68
CA ARG A 61 -22.29 1.37 -0.28
C ARG A 61 -21.83 -0.06 -0.02
N ALA A 62 -22.42 -1.01 -0.76
CA ALA A 62 -22.15 -2.44 -0.67
C ALA A 62 -20.68 -2.86 -0.97
N THR A 63 -19.81 -1.90 -1.34
CA THR A 63 -18.42 -2.16 -1.76
C THR A 63 -17.39 -2.06 -0.63
N THR A 64 -17.81 -1.70 0.57
CA THR A 64 -16.97 -1.45 1.74
C THR A 64 -16.95 -2.64 2.69
N VAL A 65 -15.82 -2.85 3.36
CA VAL A 65 -15.63 -3.80 4.46
C VAL A 65 -15.08 -3.06 5.67
N LEU A 66 -15.72 -3.27 6.82
CA LEU A 66 -15.30 -2.76 8.11
C LEU A 66 -14.57 -3.84 8.91
N ILE A 67 -13.44 -3.50 9.51
CA ILE A 67 -12.60 -4.42 10.29
C ILE A 67 -12.10 -3.67 11.54
N GLY A 68 -12.86 -3.72 12.62
CA GLY A 68 -12.56 -2.93 13.81
C GLY A 68 -12.47 -1.43 13.50
N PRO A 69 -11.39 -0.73 13.84
CA PRO A 69 -11.21 0.69 13.57
C PRO A 69 -10.80 1.03 12.13
N LEU A 70 -10.84 0.07 11.21
CA LEU A 70 -10.43 0.20 9.82
C LEU A 70 -11.60 -0.04 8.87
N GLU A 71 -11.73 0.81 7.86
CA GLU A 71 -12.70 0.70 6.77
C GLU A 71 -11.95 0.58 5.43
N LEU A 72 -12.24 -0.47 4.66
CA LEU A 72 -11.70 -0.71 3.32
C LEU A 72 -12.76 -0.35 2.28
N ARG A 73 -12.61 0.80 1.61
CA ARG A 73 -13.56 1.29 0.61
C ARG A 73 -13.24 0.76 -0.78
N GLY A 74 -14.25 0.23 -1.45
CA GLY A 74 -14.13 -0.27 -2.81
C GLY A 74 -13.69 -1.73 -2.92
N VAL A 75 -13.30 -2.39 -1.84
CA VAL A 75 -12.73 -3.75 -1.89
C VAL A 75 -13.70 -4.80 -2.45
N ARG A 76 -14.98 -4.71 -2.13
CA ARG A 76 -16.00 -5.68 -2.61
C ARG A 76 -16.26 -5.59 -4.12
N SER A 77 -15.90 -4.48 -4.75
CA SER A 77 -16.02 -4.33 -6.21
C SER A 77 -15.17 -5.37 -6.97
N TYR A 78 -14.09 -5.84 -6.37
CA TYR A 78 -13.17 -6.81 -6.97
C TYR A 78 -13.54 -8.27 -6.74
N ARG A 79 -14.69 -8.56 -6.13
CA ARG A 79 -15.15 -9.92 -5.86
C ARG A 79 -15.40 -10.74 -7.13
N SER A 80 -15.87 -10.09 -8.19
CA SER A 80 -16.18 -10.72 -9.46
C SER A 80 -14.91 -11.12 -10.23
N PRO A 81 -14.79 -12.37 -10.73
CA PRO A 81 -13.70 -12.77 -11.62
C PRO A 81 -13.57 -11.86 -12.85
N ARG A 82 -14.70 -11.43 -13.43
CA ARG A 82 -14.76 -10.53 -14.58
C ARG A 82 -14.14 -9.17 -14.28
N VAL A 83 -14.48 -8.57 -13.14
CA VAL A 83 -13.92 -7.27 -12.75
C VAL A 83 -12.43 -7.42 -12.44
N PHE A 84 -12.04 -8.50 -11.74
CA PHE A 84 -10.65 -8.75 -11.42
C PHE A 84 -9.77 -8.95 -12.67
N SER A 85 -10.26 -9.67 -13.69
CA SER A 85 -9.51 -9.91 -14.92
C SER A 85 -9.27 -8.64 -15.75
N GLN A 86 -10.04 -7.57 -15.50
CA GLN A 86 -9.90 -6.26 -16.14
C GLN A 86 -8.91 -5.32 -15.41
N LEU A 87 -8.35 -5.74 -14.27
CA LEU A 87 -7.38 -4.94 -13.57
C LEU A 87 -6.08 -4.79 -14.35
N GLY A 88 -5.57 -3.58 -14.37
CA GLY A 88 -4.22 -3.31 -14.88
C GLY A 88 -3.16 -4.03 -14.04
N LYS A 89 -2.02 -4.33 -14.68
CA LYS A 89 -0.86 -4.91 -14.02
C LYS A 89 0.30 -3.92 -13.92
N ARG A 90 1.02 -3.99 -12.80
CA ARG A 90 2.27 -3.28 -12.59
C ARG A 90 3.27 -4.27 -11.95
N ARG A 91 4.47 -4.41 -12.52
CA ARG A 91 5.52 -5.33 -12.01
C ARG A 91 5.01 -6.77 -11.80
N GLY A 92 4.09 -7.25 -12.65
CA GLY A 92 3.51 -8.60 -12.54
C GLY A 92 2.30 -8.74 -11.60
N TYR A 93 1.96 -7.71 -10.83
CA TYR A 93 0.82 -7.70 -9.92
C TYR A 93 -0.41 -7.03 -10.54
N TYR A 94 -1.59 -7.59 -10.31
CA TYR A 94 -2.86 -6.93 -10.53
C TYR A 94 -3.07 -5.83 -9.49
N ILE A 95 -3.53 -4.66 -9.94
CA ILE A 95 -3.65 -3.46 -9.10
C ILE A 95 -5.11 -3.21 -8.75
N ALA A 96 -5.50 -3.46 -7.51
CA ALA A 96 -6.83 -3.16 -7.00
C ALA A 96 -6.79 -1.90 -6.12
N LYS A 97 -7.42 -0.82 -6.59
CA LYS A 97 -7.50 0.46 -5.85
C LYS A 97 -8.47 0.31 -4.68
N VAL A 98 -7.96 0.36 -3.46
CA VAL A 98 -8.75 0.26 -2.22
C VAL A 98 -8.33 1.39 -1.30
N ALA A 99 -9.25 2.26 -0.93
CA ALA A 99 -8.95 3.29 0.04
C ALA A 99 -9.08 2.75 1.47
N LEU A 100 -8.13 3.13 2.33
CA LEU A 100 -8.18 2.86 3.77
C LEU A 100 -8.74 4.09 4.48
N VAL A 101 -9.72 3.87 5.36
CA VAL A 101 -10.17 4.90 6.32
C VAL A 101 -9.95 4.34 7.71
N VAL A 102 -9.12 5.01 8.49
CA VAL A 102 -8.85 4.65 9.88
C VAL A 102 -9.56 5.62 10.79
N GLN A 103 -10.25 5.13 11.82
CA GLN A 103 -10.88 5.94 12.84
C GLN A 103 -9.87 6.92 13.45
N ALA A 104 -10.28 8.16 13.68
CA ALA A 104 -9.39 9.19 14.23
C ALA A 104 -8.79 8.79 15.58
N ARG A 105 -7.55 9.21 15.84
CA ARG A 105 -6.78 8.93 17.06
C ARG A 105 -6.53 7.44 17.31
N ARG A 106 -6.41 6.63 16.24
CA ARG A 106 -6.08 5.21 16.32
C ARG A 106 -4.71 4.93 15.74
N SER A 107 -4.02 3.96 16.33
CA SER A 107 -2.79 3.38 15.82
C SER A 107 -3.06 1.91 15.48
N VAL A 108 -3.13 1.60 14.20
CA VAL A 108 -3.61 0.32 13.68
C VAL A 108 -2.47 -0.41 12.97
N ARG A 109 -2.33 -1.70 13.27
CA ARG A 109 -1.51 -2.61 12.47
C ARG A 109 -2.43 -3.41 11.55
N LEU A 110 -2.19 -3.34 10.26
CA LEU A 110 -2.87 -4.10 9.22
C LEU A 110 -1.89 -5.08 8.60
N ARG A 111 -2.18 -6.37 8.63
CA ARG A 111 -1.29 -7.41 8.10
C ARG A 111 -2.04 -8.38 7.19
N VAL A 112 -1.42 -8.70 6.05
CA VAL A 112 -1.80 -9.86 5.24
C VAL A 112 -1.27 -11.13 5.92
N SER A 113 -2.12 -12.12 6.10
CA SER A 113 -1.75 -13.40 6.72
C SER A 113 -2.03 -14.57 5.77
N GLY A 114 -1.24 -15.64 5.86
CA GLY A 114 -1.44 -16.85 5.04
C GLY A 114 -0.12 -17.51 4.65
N LYS A 115 -0.24 -18.61 3.88
CA LYS A 115 0.92 -19.42 3.47
C LYS A 115 1.83 -18.71 2.45
N ARG A 116 1.31 -17.71 1.73
CA ARG A 116 2.05 -16.93 0.71
C ARG A 116 1.79 -15.44 0.90
N PRO A 117 2.35 -14.82 1.94
CA PRO A 117 2.13 -13.40 2.21
C PRO A 117 2.60 -12.52 1.03
N ASP A 118 3.64 -12.93 0.31
CA ASP A 118 4.20 -12.18 -0.84
C ASP A 118 3.29 -12.19 -2.08
N SER A 119 2.23 -13.02 -2.07
CA SER A 119 1.23 -12.98 -3.15
C SER A 119 0.32 -11.75 -3.09
N VAL A 120 0.37 -11.00 -2.00
CA VAL A 120 -0.42 -9.78 -1.77
C VAL A 120 0.44 -8.75 -1.08
N LEU A 121 0.56 -7.58 -1.70
CA LEU A 121 1.23 -6.44 -1.10
C LEU A 121 0.26 -5.27 -0.96
N LEU A 122 0.49 -4.46 0.05
CA LEU A 122 -0.25 -3.25 0.39
C LEU A 122 0.64 -2.06 0.04
N ALA A 123 0.31 -1.32 -1.01
CA ALA A 123 1.05 -0.14 -1.43
C ALA A 123 0.23 1.12 -1.18
N TYR A 124 0.55 1.85 -0.11
CA TYR A 124 -0.18 3.04 0.34
C TYR A 124 0.76 4.22 0.52
N GLY A 125 0.21 5.43 0.43
CA GLY A 125 1.01 6.65 0.48
C GLY A 125 1.96 6.76 -0.70
N SER A 126 3.17 7.27 -0.48
CA SER A 126 4.20 7.46 -1.50
C SER A 126 5.16 6.26 -1.65
N ALA A 127 4.85 5.10 -1.07
CA ALA A 127 5.74 3.96 -1.13
C ALA A 127 5.85 3.40 -2.57
N GLU A 128 7.06 3.25 -3.06
CA GLU A 128 7.33 2.67 -4.37
C GLU A 128 7.11 1.15 -4.40
N ALA A 129 7.32 0.49 -3.27
CA ALA A 129 7.13 -0.94 -3.09
C ALA A 129 6.05 -1.22 -2.05
N GLY A 130 5.18 -2.20 -2.32
CA GLY A 130 4.19 -2.64 -1.35
C GLY A 130 4.82 -3.48 -0.23
N SER A 131 4.11 -3.57 0.89
CA SER A 131 4.46 -4.36 2.07
C SER A 131 3.32 -5.31 2.41
N ASN A 132 3.58 -6.39 3.09
CA ASN A 132 2.53 -7.26 3.64
C ASN A 132 2.02 -6.81 5.02
N GLU A 133 2.63 -5.77 5.57
CA GLU A 133 2.24 -5.19 6.86
C GLU A 133 2.32 -3.65 6.83
N LEU A 134 1.26 -2.99 7.31
CA LEU A 134 1.19 -1.56 7.50
C LEU A 134 1.03 -1.24 8.99
N LEU A 135 1.80 -0.28 9.49
CA LEU A 135 1.51 0.45 10.72
C LEU A 135 0.88 1.79 10.31
N ILE A 136 -0.27 2.10 10.86
CA ILE A 136 -1.06 3.26 10.44
C ILE A 136 -1.40 4.10 11.67
N ASP A 137 -0.88 5.32 11.72
CA ASP A 137 -1.24 6.30 12.73
C ASP A 137 -2.20 7.33 12.12
N SER A 138 -3.47 7.27 12.53
CA SER A 138 -4.48 8.20 12.05
C SER A 138 -4.30 9.59 12.65
N CYS A 139 -4.79 10.59 11.94
CA CYS A 139 -4.82 11.95 12.43
C CYS A 139 -5.78 12.10 13.63
N ALA A 140 -5.57 13.13 14.42
CA ALA A 140 -6.60 13.61 15.33
C ALA A 140 -7.87 13.98 14.53
N ALA A 141 -9.04 13.87 15.16
CA ALA A 141 -10.28 14.34 14.56
C ALA A 141 -10.12 15.83 14.19
N THR A 142 -10.37 16.16 12.93
CA THR A 142 -10.24 17.54 12.45
C THR A 142 -11.59 18.26 12.55
N THR A 143 -11.59 19.41 13.21
CA THR A 143 -12.77 20.27 13.35
C THR A 143 -12.98 21.21 12.16
N ARG A 144 -12.03 21.30 11.22
CA ARG A 144 -12.10 22.19 10.07
C ARG A 144 -12.04 21.44 8.75
N ALA A 145 -13.17 21.37 8.06
CA ALA A 145 -13.14 21.32 6.61
C ALA A 145 -13.02 22.75 6.09
N ARG A 146 -12.17 23.00 5.11
CA ARG A 146 -12.09 24.30 4.42
C ARG A 146 -13.44 24.75 3.83
N THR A 147 -14.37 23.81 3.60
CA THR A 147 -15.65 24.03 2.90
C THR A 147 -16.91 23.96 3.77
N ARG A 148 -16.83 23.47 5.01
CA ARG A 148 -17.99 23.39 5.93
C ARG A 148 -17.56 23.62 7.37
N PRO A 149 -17.80 24.82 7.92
CA PRO A 149 -17.58 25.10 9.34
C PRO A 149 -18.38 24.14 10.22
N GLY A 150 -17.75 23.58 11.25
CA GLY A 150 -18.42 22.73 12.25
C GLY A 150 -18.49 21.24 11.92
N PHE A 151 -18.04 20.78 10.76
CA PHE A 151 -18.00 19.35 10.45
C PHE A 151 -16.72 18.71 10.98
N VAL A 152 -16.86 17.63 11.76
CA VAL A 152 -15.74 16.91 12.36
C VAL A 152 -15.45 15.65 11.54
N GLY A 153 -14.25 15.53 11.00
CA GLY A 153 -13.79 14.31 10.39
C GLY A 153 -13.49 13.26 11.47
N SER A 154 -14.19 12.12 11.45
CA SER A 154 -14.00 11.02 12.39
C SER A 154 -13.04 9.95 11.87
N GLY A 155 -12.43 10.15 10.70
CA GLY A 155 -11.50 9.21 10.08
C GLY A 155 -10.38 9.89 9.31
N THR A 156 -9.31 9.15 9.10
CA THR A 156 -8.18 9.52 8.23
C THR A 156 -8.19 8.63 6.99
N LEU A 157 -8.22 9.25 5.82
CA LEU A 157 -8.20 8.55 4.52
C LEU A 157 -6.77 8.40 4.01
N PHE A 158 -6.42 7.18 3.62
CA PHE A 158 -5.19 6.87 2.90
C PHE A 158 -5.55 6.25 1.55
N THR A 159 -4.99 6.78 0.47
CA THR A 159 -5.15 6.20 -0.86
C THR A 159 -4.05 5.19 -1.13
N GLY A 160 -4.41 4.12 -1.82
CA GLY A 160 -3.45 3.09 -2.16
C GLY A 160 -4.08 1.93 -2.93
N VAL A 161 -3.33 0.85 -3.01
CA VAL A 161 -3.71 -0.33 -3.79
C VAL A 161 -3.34 -1.61 -3.05
N PHE A 162 -4.09 -2.68 -3.36
CA PHE A 162 -3.64 -4.05 -3.17
C PHE A 162 -2.97 -4.50 -4.46
N GLU A 163 -1.77 -5.01 -4.35
CA GLU A 163 -1.01 -5.65 -5.42
C GLU A 163 -1.14 -7.17 -5.25
N LEU A 164 -1.73 -7.85 -6.24
CA LEU A 164 -2.04 -9.28 -6.16
C LEU A 164 -1.41 -10.05 -7.31
N THR A 165 -0.78 -11.19 -7.04
CA THR A 165 -0.22 -12.04 -8.10
C THR A 165 -1.29 -12.77 -8.90
N ALA A 166 -2.43 -13.09 -8.28
CA ALA A 166 -3.56 -13.82 -8.88
C ALA A 166 -4.87 -13.52 -8.16
N ALA A 167 -5.99 -13.97 -8.74
CA ALA A 167 -7.28 -14.00 -8.07
C ALA A 167 -7.24 -14.91 -6.83
N GLN A 168 -7.54 -14.34 -5.64
CA GLN A 168 -7.41 -15.05 -4.37
C GLN A 168 -8.28 -14.49 -3.25
N CYS A 169 -8.40 -15.26 -2.19
CA CYS A 169 -8.93 -14.78 -0.92
C CYS A 169 -7.77 -14.31 -0.04
N VAL A 170 -7.82 -13.04 0.34
CA VAL A 170 -6.80 -12.40 1.15
C VAL A 170 -7.23 -12.45 2.61
N ASN A 171 -6.46 -13.13 3.44
CA ASN A 171 -6.69 -13.12 4.88
C ASN A 171 -6.04 -11.85 5.47
N MET A 172 -6.84 -11.05 6.15
CA MET A 172 -6.40 -9.82 6.80
C MET A 172 -6.53 -9.94 8.31
N VAL A 173 -5.53 -9.40 8.99
CA VAL A 173 -5.52 -9.25 10.45
C VAL A 173 -5.32 -7.79 10.77
N VAL A 174 -6.21 -7.23 11.55
CA VAL A 174 -6.15 -5.86 12.07
C VAL A 174 -6.01 -5.92 13.58
N SER A 175 -5.08 -5.17 14.12
CA SER A 175 -4.95 -4.96 15.57
C SER A 175 -4.83 -3.47 15.86
N ASP A 176 -5.42 -3.03 16.98
CA ASP A 176 -5.34 -1.65 17.46
C ASP A 176 -4.39 -1.62 18.67
N ARG A 177 -3.49 -0.65 18.71
CA ARG A 177 -2.56 -0.49 19.83
C ARG A 177 -3.23 0.12 21.06
N ALA A 178 -4.27 0.94 20.86
CA ALA A 178 -4.94 1.64 21.95
C ALA A 178 -6.00 0.78 22.64
N THR A 179 -6.57 -0.18 21.92
CA THR A 179 -7.63 -1.06 22.45
C THR A 179 -7.22 -2.51 22.20
N PRO A 180 -7.06 -3.34 23.22
CA PRO A 180 -6.79 -4.76 23.02
C PRO A 180 -7.86 -5.39 22.16
N GLY A 181 -7.49 -5.80 20.96
CA GLY A 181 -8.41 -6.41 20.01
C GLY A 181 -7.70 -6.81 18.73
N THR A 182 -8.09 -7.95 18.20
CA THR A 182 -7.62 -8.44 16.91
C THR A 182 -8.82 -8.87 16.09
N TRP A 183 -8.97 -8.25 14.92
CA TRP A 183 -10.05 -8.57 13.98
C TRP A 183 -9.46 -9.33 12.79
N ARG A 184 -10.17 -10.35 12.35
CA ARG A 184 -9.78 -11.17 11.20
C ARG A 184 -10.88 -11.15 10.16
N THR A 185 -10.51 -11.05 8.89
CA THR A 185 -11.46 -11.14 7.79
C THR A 185 -10.82 -11.77 6.57
N ARG A 186 -11.68 -12.21 5.63
CA ARG A 186 -11.28 -12.68 4.31
C ARG A 186 -11.85 -11.76 3.25
N LEU A 187 -10.99 -11.24 2.40
CA LEU A 187 -11.36 -10.34 1.31
C LEU A 187 -11.32 -11.09 -0.02
N PRO A 188 -12.42 -11.11 -0.77
CA PRO A 188 -12.48 -11.77 -2.07
C PRO A 188 -11.92 -10.88 -3.18
N PHE A 189 -10.88 -11.34 -3.88
CA PHE A 189 -10.38 -10.73 -5.10
C PHE A 189 -10.46 -11.73 -6.24
N GLY A 190 -11.39 -11.51 -7.19
CA GLY A 190 -11.60 -12.35 -8.35
C GLY A 190 -12.15 -13.75 -8.07
N ARG A 191 -12.52 -14.06 -6.83
CA ARG A 191 -13.11 -15.35 -6.45
C ARG A 191 -13.94 -15.26 -5.17
N LYS A 192 -14.85 -16.21 -4.97
CA LYS A 192 -15.55 -16.34 -3.69
C LYS A 192 -14.60 -16.92 -2.64
N CYS A 193 -14.64 -16.39 -1.42
CA CYS A 193 -13.97 -17.00 -0.27
C CYS A 193 -14.89 -18.06 0.32
N LEU A 194 -14.38 -19.26 0.49
CA LEU A 194 -15.07 -20.29 1.25
C LEU A 194 -15.04 -19.90 2.74
N SER A 195 -16.13 -20.03 3.39
CA SER A 195 -16.30 -19.84 4.86
C SER A 195 -15.48 -20.86 5.64
#